data_3f37706405d018bcc827b143561b5dd3
#
_entry.id   3f37706405d018bcc827b143561b5dd3
#
_cell.length_a   1.000
_cell.length_b   1.000
_cell.length_c   1.000
_cell.angle_alpha   90.00
_cell.angle_beta   90.00
_cell.angle_gamma   90.00
#
_symmetry.space_group_name_H-M   'P 1'
#
loop_
_entity.id
_entity.type
_entity.pdbx_description
1 polymer ?
#
loop_
_entity_poly.entity_id
_entity_poly.type
_entity_poly.pdbx_seq_one_letter_code
_entity_poly.pdbx_strand_id
1 'polypeptide(L)'
;NEIKKISMMSKKDISTKELVYKFYGINNEYNIFELQKELGNKNYDKAFRISKYFSENSKKYPPQLIFASLHNYFLNLFQIKSNLKLSFSEISKLTGIYQEFILNDYRKVSVNYSLKEIVNILGIIKYYEGKSKGLMKDKYFDSELLQFISEIKT
;
A
#
# COMPACT_ATOMS: atom_id res chain seq x y z
N ASN A 1 -2.07 19.08 -18.81
CA ASN A 1 -0.89 18.25 -18.64
C ASN A 1 -0.46 18.18 -17.16
N GLU A 2 -0.62 17.01 -16.54
CA GLU A 2 -0.43 16.81 -15.10
C GLU A 2 1.00 17.10 -14.63
N ILE A 3 2.01 16.76 -15.44
CA ILE A 3 3.43 17.02 -15.15
C ILE A 3 3.72 18.52 -15.05
N LYS A 4 3.14 19.35 -15.93
CA LYS A 4 3.26 20.81 -15.84
C LYS A 4 2.60 21.40 -14.61
N LYS A 5 1.45 20.83 -14.17
CA LYS A 5 0.78 21.25 -12.93
C LYS A 5 1.63 20.92 -11.71
N ILE A 6 2.26 19.74 -11.64
CA ILE A 6 3.19 19.36 -10.57
C ILE A 6 4.40 20.32 -10.54
N SER A 7 4.99 20.60 -11.70
CA SER A 7 6.12 21.54 -11.82
C SER A 7 5.77 22.96 -11.36
N MET A 8 4.57 23.45 -11.68
CA MET A 8 4.12 24.78 -11.27
C MET A 8 3.78 24.86 -9.77
N MET A 9 3.31 23.76 -9.16
CA MET A 9 3.01 23.71 -7.73
C MET A 9 4.26 23.57 -6.86
N SER A 10 5.35 23.01 -7.38
CA SER A 10 6.62 22.87 -6.65
C SER A 10 7.29 24.22 -6.33
N LYS A 11 6.90 25.30 -7.00
CA LYS A 11 7.39 26.66 -6.72
C LYS A 11 6.78 27.33 -5.48
N LYS A 12 5.88 26.67 -4.76
CA LYS A 12 5.14 27.20 -3.59
C LYS A 12 5.45 26.49 -2.28
N ASP A 13 6.67 26.11 -2.00
CA ASP A 13 7.10 25.48 -0.71
C ASP A 13 6.31 24.23 -0.25
N ILE A 14 5.59 23.57 -1.14
CA ILE A 14 4.93 22.29 -0.85
C ILE A 14 5.94 21.17 -1.11
N SER A 15 6.13 20.25 -0.15
CA SER A 15 7.05 19.14 -0.35
C SER A 15 6.62 18.27 -1.55
N THR A 16 7.60 17.74 -2.30
CA THR A 16 7.33 16.84 -3.43
C THR A 16 6.48 15.64 -3.02
N LYS A 17 6.61 15.20 -1.78
CA LYS A 17 5.80 14.15 -1.16
C LYS A 17 4.32 14.53 -1.08
N GLU A 18 4.02 15.72 -0.57
CA GLU A 18 2.66 16.25 -0.48
C GLU A 18 2.04 16.44 -1.87
N LEU A 19 2.83 16.88 -2.85
CA LEU A 19 2.39 17.02 -4.24
C LEU A 19 2.02 15.68 -4.85
N VAL A 20 2.84 14.64 -4.68
CA VAL A 20 2.56 13.29 -5.17
C VAL A 20 1.29 12.75 -4.54
N TYR A 21 1.13 12.87 -3.23
CA TYR A 21 -0.08 12.43 -2.54
C TYR A 21 -1.32 13.23 -2.95
N LYS A 22 -1.20 14.53 -3.15
CA LYS A 22 -2.31 15.40 -3.60
C LYS A 22 -2.75 15.09 -5.03
N PHE A 23 -1.81 14.71 -5.91
CA PHE A 23 -2.07 14.43 -7.32
C PHE A 23 -2.75 13.09 -7.56
N TYR A 24 -2.49 12.08 -6.74
CA TYR A 24 -3.11 10.77 -6.86
C TYR A 24 -4.52 10.68 -6.24
N GLY A 25 -5.21 11.81 -6.15
CA GLY A 25 -6.65 11.83 -5.85
C GLY A 25 -7.01 11.85 -4.39
N ILE A 26 -6.18 12.48 -3.58
CA ILE A 26 -6.44 12.61 -2.15
C ILE A 26 -7.30 13.84 -1.90
N ASN A 27 -8.55 13.78 -2.28
CA ASN A 27 -9.57 14.63 -1.70
C ASN A 27 -10.09 13.95 -0.45
N ASN A 28 -9.90 14.49 0.74
CA ASN A 28 -10.52 14.21 2.04
C ASN A 28 -11.16 12.81 2.28
N GLU A 29 -11.11 11.92 1.30
CA GLU A 29 -11.56 10.54 1.32
C GLU A 29 -10.34 9.64 1.49
N TYR A 30 -10.51 8.51 2.15
CA TYR A 30 -9.47 7.50 2.27
C TYR A 30 -8.98 7.03 0.90
N ASN A 31 -7.68 6.74 0.80
CA ASN A 31 -7.05 6.23 -0.41
C ASN A 31 -6.13 5.05 -0.10
N ILE A 32 -5.72 4.33 -1.14
CA ILE A 32 -4.91 3.12 -1.00
C ILE A 32 -3.55 3.38 -0.33
N PHE A 33 -2.94 4.54 -0.56
CA PHE A 33 -1.64 4.88 0.04
C PHE A 33 -1.77 5.11 1.56
N GLU A 34 -2.91 5.65 2.00
CA GLU A 34 -3.20 5.78 3.43
C GLU A 34 -3.36 4.40 4.07
N LEU A 35 -4.07 3.47 3.42
CA LEU A 35 -4.17 2.10 3.89
C LEU A 35 -2.78 1.43 3.99
N GLN A 36 -1.95 1.55 2.96
CA GLN A 36 -0.58 1.03 2.96
C GLN A 36 0.24 1.61 4.11
N LYS A 37 0.17 2.92 4.32
CA LYS A 37 0.87 3.61 5.42
C LYS A 37 0.43 3.10 6.79
N GLU A 38 -0.86 2.96 7.02
CA GLU A 38 -1.38 2.48 8.30
C GLU A 38 -1.02 1.00 8.53
N LEU A 39 -1.05 0.18 7.50
CA LEU A 39 -0.57 -1.20 7.58
C LEU A 39 0.94 -1.26 7.84
N GLY A 40 1.74 -0.44 7.16
CA GLY A 40 3.20 -0.36 7.40
C GLY A 40 3.54 0.01 8.84
N ASN A 41 2.74 0.85 9.45
CA ASN A 41 2.88 1.26 10.86
C ASN A 41 2.18 0.31 11.85
N LYS A 42 1.59 -0.79 11.39
CA LYS A 42 0.78 -1.71 12.22
C LYS A 42 -0.39 -1.02 12.94
N ASN A 43 -0.90 0.09 12.39
CA ASN A 43 -2.10 0.77 12.89
C ASN A 43 -3.35 0.10 12.34
N TYR A 44 -3.61 -1.11 12.84
CA TYR A 44 -4.70 -1.97 12.34
C TYR A 44 -6.08 -1.37 12.57
N ASP A 45 -6.29 -0.59 13.62
CA ASP A 45 -7.58 0.03 13.91
C ASP A 45 -7.95 1.07 12.85
N LYS A 46 -6.99 1.87 12.40
CA LYS A 46 -7.21 2.83 11.31
C LYS A 46 -7.27 2.11 9.96
N ALA A 47 -6.41 1.11 9.73
CA ALA A 47 -6.47 0.28 8.53
C ALA A 47 -7.85 -0.40 8.38
N PHE A 48 -8.43 -0.89 9.47
CA PHE A 48 -9.77 -1.47 9.47
C PHE A 48 -10.85 -0.45 9.07
N ARG A 49 -10.81 0.76 9.61
CA ARG A 49 -11.75 1.84 9.23
C ARG A 49 -11.64 2.22 7.75
N ILE A 50 -10.42 2.32 7.22
CA ILE A 50 -10.18 2.58 5.80
C ILE A 50 -10.74 1.43 4.95
N SER A 51 -10.46 0.20 5.36
CA SER A 51 -10.94 -1.01 4.65
C SER A 51 -12.46 -1.13 4.65
N LYS A 52 -13.11 -0.75 5.75
CA LYS A 52 -14.57 -0.66 5.83
C LYS A 52 -15.12 0.35 4.82
N TYR A 53 -14.53 1.54 4.77
CA TYR A 53 -14.90 2.56 3.77
C TYR A 53 -14.76 2.04 2.33
N PHE A 54 -13.67 1.33 2.01
CA PHE A 54 -13.49 0.75 0.69
C PHE A 54 -14.52 -0.33 0.38
N SER A 55 -14.85 -1.19 1.34
CA SER A 55 -15.87 -2.22 1.17
C SER A 55 -17.26 -1.63 0.92
N GLU A 56 -17.62 -0.56 1.60
CA GLU A 56 -18.88 0.18 1.41
C GLU A 56 -18.92 0.94 0.06
N ASN A 57 -17.76 1.18 -0.54
CA ASN A 57 -17.60 1.90 -1.81
C ASN A 57 -16.90 1.03 -2.88
N SER A 58 -17.22 -0.26 -2.94
CA SER A 58 -16.52 -1.26 -3.76
C SER A 58 -16.53 -0.98 -5.27
N LYS A 59 -17.51 -0.24 -5.78
CA LYS A 59 -17.51 0.21 -7.18
C LYS A 59 -16.37 1.19 -7.48
N LYS A 60 -16.05 2.08 -6.54
CA LYS A 60 -14.96 3.03 -6.65
C LYS A 60 -13.62 2.41 -6.26
N TYR A 61 -13.64 1.49 -5.32
CA TYR A 61 -12.48 0.78 -4.77
C TYR A 61 -12.61 -0.73 -4.96
N PRO A 62 -12.42 -1.24 -6.18
CA PRO A 62 -12.53 -2.68 -6.45
C PRO A 62 -11.52 -3.48 -5.62
N PRO A 63 -11.95 -4.52 -4.88
CA PRO A 63 -11.06 -5.32 -4.03
C PRO A 63 -9.84 -5.89 -4.76
N GLN A 64 -10.00 -6.28 -6.04
CA GLN A 64 -8.91 -6.79 -6.86
C GLN A 64 -7.76 -5.79 -6.98
N LEU A 65 -8.07 -4.50 -7.19
CA LEU A 65 -7.08 -3.44 -7.31
C LEU A 65 -6.44 -3.14 -5.95
N ILE A 66 -7.20 -3.22 -4.87
CA ILE A 66 -6.68 -3.04 -3.52
C ILE A 66 -5.69 -4.15 -3.18
N PHE A 67 -6.05 -5.42 -3.38
CA PHE A 67 -5.15 -6.55 -3.10
C PHE A 67 -3.90 -6.54 -3.99
N ALA A 68 -4.02 -6.20 -5.28
CA ALA A 68 -2.87 -6.04 -6.15
C ALA A 68 -1.92 -4.93 -5.66
N SER A 69 -2.47 -3.80 -5.21
CA SER A 69 -1.69 -2.70 -4.65
C SER A 69 -1.01 -3.06 -3.32
N LEU A 70 -1.71 -3.77 -2.44
CA LEU A 70 -1.14 -4.28 -1.19
C LEU A 70 -0.04 -5.32 -1.43
N HIS A 71 -0.24 -6.20 -2.41
CA HIS A 71 0.79 -7.16 -2.81
C HIS A 71 2.08 -6.44 -3.23
N ASN A 72 1.98 -5.45 -4.11
CA ASN A 72 3.13 -4.67 -4.56
C ASN A 72 3.80 -3.93 -3.40
N TYR A 73 3.02 -3.37 -2.48
CA TYR A 73 3.53 -2.69 -1.30
C TYR A 73 4.36 -3.62 -0.41
N PHE A 74 3.82 -4.77 -0.04
CA PHE A 74 4.53 -5.73 0.82
C PHE A 74 5.68 -6.45 0.10
N LEU A 75 5.59 -6.63 -1.23
CA LEU A 75 6.70 -7.14 -2.03
C LEU A 75 7.88 -6.15 -2.02
N ASN A 76 7.62 -4.86 -2.23
CA ASN A 76 8.64 -3.83 -2.13
C ASN A 76 9.24 -3.75 -0.72
N LEU A 77 8.40 -3.86 0.30
CA LEU A 77 8.84 -3.89 1.70
C LEU A 77 9.77 -5.09 1.96
N PHE A 78 9.43 -6.27 1.43
CA PHE A 78 10.27 -7.47 1.50
C PHE A 78 11.62 -7.25 0.82
N GLN A 79 11.61 -6.73 -0.39
CA GLN A 79 12.83 -6.49 -1.18
C GLN A 79 13.76 -5.48 -0.46
N ILE A 80 13.19 -4.39 0.04
CA ILE A 80 13.96 -3.35 0.74
C ILE A 80 14.52 -3.89 2.06
N LYS A 81 13.70 -4.59 2.85
CA LYS A 81 14.14 -5.19 4.11
C LYS A 81 15.22 -6.25 3.93
N SER A 82 15.12 -7.06 2.89
CA SER A 82 16.12 -8.09 2.57
C SER A 82 17.45 -7.51 2.10
N ASN A 83 17.47 -6.26 1.67
CA ASN A 83 18.60 -5.61 0.98
C ASN A 83 18.97 -4.25 1.59
N LEU A 84 18.91 -4.12 2.92
CA LEU A 84 19.15 -2.85 3.63
C LEU A 84 20.55 -2.24 3.39
N LYS A 85 21.52 -3.07 2.98
CA LYS A 85 22.89 -2.63 2.69
C LYS A 85 23.09 -2.09 1.28
N LEU A 86 22.12 -2.28 0.38
CA LEU A 86 22.20 -1.77 -0.98
C LEU A 86 22.10 -0.26 -1.02
N SER A 87 22.77 0.35 -1.99
CA SER A 87 22.67 1.77 -2.28
C SER A 87 21.28 2.16 -2.78
N PHE A 88 20.98 3.45 -2.75
CA PHE A 88 19.73 3.98 -3.31
C PHE A 88 19.51 3.53 -4.77
N SER A 89 20.56 3.65 -5.62
CA SER A 89 20.49 3.26 -7.03
C SER A 89 20.18 1.77 -7.23
N GLU A 90 20.78 0.91 -6.44
CA GLU A 90 20.55 -0.54 -6.52
C GLU A 90 19.13 -0.91 -6.07
N ILE A 91 18.65 -0.34 -4.97
CA ILE A 91 17.28 -0.54 -4.49
C ILE A 91 16.26 0.02 -5.50
N SER A 92 16.53 1.17 -6.10
CA SER A 92 15.66 1.75 -7.13
C SER A 92 15.51 0.84 -8.34
N LYS A 93 16.58 0.24 -8.79
CA LYS A 93 16.55 -0.75 -9.89
C LYS A 93 15.78 -2.01 -9.51
N LEU A 94 15.92 -2.47 -8.27
CA LEU A 94 15.26 -3.67 -7.77
C LEU A 94 13.74 -3.48 -7.62
N THR A 95 13.31 -2.35 -7.10
CA THR A 95 11.91 -2.07 -6.75
C THR A 95 11.15 -1.27 -7.81
N GLY A 96 11.86 -0.60 -8.72
CA GLY A 96 11.27 0.36 -9.65
C GLY A 96 10.86 1.70 -8.99
N ILE A 97 11.28 1.93 -7.74
CA ILE A 97 10.98 3.17 -6.99
C ILE A 97 12.19 4.10 -7.08
N TYR A 98 12.02 5.21 -7.75
CA TYR A 98 13.09 6.19 -7.99
C TYR A 98 12.97 7.46 -7.13
N GLN A 99 11.93 7.56 -6.32
CA GLN A 99 11.74 8.65 -5.38
C GLN A 99 12.34 8.29 -4.03
N GLU A 100 13.38 9.03 -3.64
CA GLU A 100 14.14 8.78 -2.41
C GLU A 100 13.25 8.82 -1.16
N PHE A 101 12.31 9.77 -1.10
CA PHE A 101 11.41 9.88 0.05
C PHE A 101 10.48 8.65 0.20
N ILE A 102 10.07 8.03 -0.90
CA ILE A 102 9.25 6.79 -0.86
C ILE A 102 10.10 5.64 -0.32
N LEU A 103 11.33 5.47 -0.80
CA LEU A 103 12.24 4.45 -0.29
C LEU A 103 12.56 4.64 1.19
N ASN A 104 12.72 5.89 1.62
CA ASN A 104 12.94 6.21 3.04
C ASN A 104 11.72 5.86 3.90
N ASP A 105 10.50 6.06 3.40
CA ASP A 105 9.29 5.62 4.10
C ASP A 105 9.24 4.09 4.23
N TYR A 106 9.57 3.34 3.19
CA TYR A 106 9.69 1.88 3.27
C TYR A 106 10.75 1.43 4.28
N ARG A 107 11.92 2.08 4.29
CA ARG A 107 12.97 1.79 5.27
C ARG A 107 12.49 2.01 6.71
N LYS A 108 11.77 3.10 6.97
CA LYS A 108 11.19 3.39 8.29
C LYS A 108 10.22 2.32 8.74
N VAL A 109 9.29 1.89 7.88
CA VAL A 109 8.31 0.87 8.25
C VAL A 109 8.89 -0.55 8.27
N SER A 110 10.01 -0.79 7.60
CA SER A 110 10.66 -2.11 7.55
C SER A 110 11.08 -2.63 8.92
N VAL A 111 11.31 -1.74 9.89
CA VAL A 111 11.66 -2.13 11.27
C VAL A 111 10.48 -2.76 12.02
N ASN A 112 9.25 -2.48 11.59
CA ASN A 112 8.03 -2.98 12.23
C ASN A 112 7.74 -4.45 11.93
N TYR A 113 8.37 -5.02 10.90
CA TYR A 113 8.10 -6.36 10.38
C TYR A 113 9.37 -7.21 10.33
N SER A 114 9.27 -8.47 10.70
CA SER A 114 10.26 -9.48 10.32
C SER A 114 10.03 -9.93 8.88
N LEU A 115 11.05 -10.49 8.23
CA LEU A 115 10.89 -11.07 6.89
C LEU A 115 9.84 -12.19 6.88
N LYS A 116 9.76 -12.98 7.95
CA LYS A 116 8.76 -14.03 8.10
C LYS A 116 7.34 -13.49 8.13
N GLU A 117 7.11 -12.40 8.87
CA GLU A 117 5.80 -11.72 8.90
C GLU A 117 5.41 -11.20 7.52
N ILE A 118 6.34 -10.58 6.78
CA ILE A 118 6.07 -10.07 5.43
C ILE A 118 5.71 -11.21 4.48
N VAL A 119 6.46 -12.32 4.51
CA VAL A 119 6.16 -13.50 3.67
C VAL A 119 4.78 -14.08 4.00
N ASN A 120 4.44 -14.17 5.29
CA ASN A 120 3.12 -14.63 5.71
C ASN A 120 2.00 -13.70 5.18
N ILE A 121 2.18 -12.38 5.33
CA ILE A 121 1.21 -11.38 4.81
C ILE A 121 1.07 -11.49 3.29
N LEU A 122 2.16 -11.66 2.54
CA LEU A 122 2.12 -11.87 1.10
C LEU A 122 1.32 -13.14 0.71
N GLY A 123 1.47 -14.21 1.48
CA GLY A 123 0.67 -15.43 1.31
C GLY A 123 -0.83 -15.19 1.54
N ILE A 124 -1.18 -14.47 2.59
CA ILE A 124 -2.56 -14.10 2.92
C ILE A 124 -3.14 -13.17 1.83
N ILE A 125 -2.39 -12.17 1.39
CA ILE A 125 -2.80 -11.28 0.28
C ILE A 125 -3.09 -12.11 -0.99
N LYS A 126 -2.23 -13.05 -1.32
CA LYS A 126 -2.39 -13.92 -2.49
C LYS A 126 -3.67 -14.75 -2.43
N TYR A 127 -3.99 -15.27 -1.26
CA TYR A 127 -5.23 -15.99 -1.02
C TYR A 127 -6.46 -15.10 -1.27
N TYR A 128 -6.51 -13.90 -0.67
CA TYR A 128 -7.64 -12.98 -0.84
C TYR A 128 -7.70 -12.36 -2.24
N GLU A 129 -6.56 -12.13 -2.89
CA GLU A 129 -6.51 -11.71 -4.30
C GLU A 129 -7.18 -12.75 -5.20
N GLY A 130 -6.85 -14.04 -5.01
CA GLY A 130 -7.49 -15.14 -5.73
C GLY A 130 -9.00 -15.22 -5.47
N LYS A 131 -9.40 -15.05 -4.22
CA LYS A 131 -10.81 -14.99 -3.80
C LYS A 131 -11.56 -13.86 -4.51
N SER A 132 -10.99 -12.66 -4.53
CA SER A 132 -11.57 -11.48 -5.15
C SER A 132 -11.73 -11.59 -6.67
N LYS A 133 -10.96 -12.46 -7.32
CA LYS A 133 -11.06 -12.77 -8.76
C LYS A 133 -12.08 -13.87 -9.08
N GLY A 134 -12.82 -14.34 -8.08
CA GLY A 134 -13.83 -15.39 -8.25
C GLY A 134 -13.26 -16.80 -8.43
N LEU A 135 -11.98 -17.01 -8.12
CA LEU A 135 -11.35 -18.34 -8.16
C LEU A 135 -11.84 -19.28 -7.06
N MET A 136 -12.49 -18.71 -6.03
CA MET A 136 -13.14 -19.45 -4.96
C MET A 136 -14.58 -18.98 -4.81
N LYS A 137 -15.52 -19.91 -4.76
CA LYS A 137 -16.97 -19.61 -4.67
C LYS A 137 -17.37 -19.30 -3.22
N ASP A 138 -17.18 -18.07 -2.78
CA ASP A 138 -17.82 -17.58 -1.55
C ASP A 138 -18.60 -16.29 -1.82
N LYS A 139 -19.83 -16.25 -1.29
CA LYS A 139 -20.85 -15.24 -1.60
C LYS A 139 -20.69 -13.89 -0.89
N TYR A 140 -19.65 -13.69 -0.06
CA TYR A 140 -19.50 -12.49 0.78
C TYR A 140 -18.29 -11.64 0.39
N PHE A 141 -18.44 -10.95 -0.73
CA PHE A 141 -17.35 -10.12 -1.31
C PHE A 141 -17.00 -8.89 -0.47
N ASP A 142 -17.98 -8.29 0.20
CA ASP A 142 -17.80 -7.01 0.92
C ASP A 142 -17.00 -7.13 2.22
N SER A 143 -16.76 -8.35 2.71
CA SER A 143 -16.06 -8.59 3.97
C SER A 143 -14.61 -9.09 3.83
N GLU A 144 -14.14 -9.39 2.61
CA GLU A 144 -12.81 -10.02 2.40
C GLU A 144 -11.67 -9.12 2.84
N LEU A 145 -11.75 -7.82 2.56
CA LEU A 145 -10.74 -6.87 2.99
C LEU A 145 -10.71 -6.73 4.51
N LEU A 146 -11.86 -6.75 5.16
CA LEU A 146 -11.96 -6.72 6.62
C LEU A 146 -11.43 -8.01 7.25
N GLN A 147 -11.74 -9.17 6.67
CA GLN A 147 -11.20 -10.46 7.08
C GLN A 147 -9.67 -10.48 6.97
N PHE A 148 -9.14 -9.98 5.85
CA PHE A 148 -7.71 -9.83 5.64
C PHE A 148 -7.04 -9.01 6.76
N ILE A 149 -7.58 -7.82 7.06
CA ILE A 149 -7.03 -6.97 8.13
C ILE A 149 -7.07 -7.69 9.49
N SER A 150 -8.16 -8.40 9.78
CA SER A 150 -8.30 -9.15 11.03
C SER A 150 -7.29 -10.30 11.12
N GLU A 151 -7.01 -10.98 10.02
CA GLU A 151 -6.08 -12.09 9.96
C GLU A 151 -4.62 -11.65 10.13
N ILE A 152 -4.22 -10.54 9.50
CA ILE A 152 -2.84 -10.03 9.63
C ILE A 152 -2.56 -9.34 10.97
N LYS A 153 -3.60 -8.94 11.71
CA LYS A 153 -3.48 -8.38 13.06
C LYS A 153 -3.02 -9.42 14.08
N THR A 154 -3.38 -10.68 13.88
CA THR A 154 -3.01 -11.78 14.78
C THR A 154 -1.58 -12.24 14.55
#